data_a6e9b084c8b69bb66133613ae0780515
#
_entry.id   a6e9b084c8b69bb66133613ae0780515
#
_cell.length_a   1.000
_cell.length_b   1.000
_cell.length_c   1.000
_cell.angle_alpha   90.00
_cell.angle_beta   90.00
_cell.angle_gamma   90.00
#
_symmetry.space_group_name_H-M   'P 1'
#
loop_
_entity.id
_entity.type
_entity.pdbx_description
1 polymer ?
#
loop_
_entity_poly.entity_id
_entity_poly.type
_entity_poly.pdbx_seq_one_letter_code
_entity_poly.pdbx_strand_id
1 'polypeptide(L)'
;MAYKASEKRWKCATDKDLLLDTSVLDPRNLSKAQQAKVHRIGSWKWRPEDEERPVLAFDDFGAAHRGFCVIPNALDPKTQLQFARACLTEFAEEPHVTNMHLQHQQVSDIWHKARESHPQDPAQSPLLAKLCWAASGYHYDWTARKYYRDSFSPVPELLQQLGDRCAAACGMKLMAEAVIVNYYKTKSSMGGHLDDVEYTMDHPVVSLSLGSQCVFLMGGHTKNEPPLEVLLRSGDIAIMGGASRTCYHGVARVLPTPFSIEADELESLGRSDGDHEEYEAVRQYLSSQRININVRQVYPIASTDVVTD
;
A
#
# COMPACT_ATOMS: atom_id res chain seq x y z
N MET A 1 -23.66 12.29 3.90
CA MET A 1 -22.22 12.36 3.63
C MET A 1 -21.91 11.49 2.43
N ALA A 2 -21.46 12.11 1.34
CA ALA A 2 -21.22 11.42 0.06
C ALA A 2 -20.15 10.30 0.17
N TYR A 3 -19.06 10.55 0.92
CA TYR A 3 -18.03 9.55 1.18
C TYR A 3 -18.61 8.25 1.76
N LYS A 4 -19.46 8.35 2.78
CA LYS A 4 -20.12 7.17 3.40
C LYS A 4 -21.08 6.44 2.44
N ALA A 5 -21.64 7.14 1.46
CA ALA A 5 -22.49 6.50 0.46
C ALA A 5 -21.65 5.57 -0.43
N SER A 6 -20.46 6.01 -0.88
CA SER A 6 -19.50 5.18 -1.62
C SER A 6 -18.99 3.99 -0.79
N GLU A 7 -18.60 4.20 0.48
CA GLU A 7 -18.23 3.09 1.37
C GLU A 7 -19.35 2.03 1.44
N LYS A 8 -20.59 2.49 1.64
CA LYS A 8 -21.74 1.60 1.78
C LYS A 8 -22.07 0.87 0.48
N ARG A 9 -21.96 1.55 -0.67
CA ARG A 9 -22.15 0.96 -2.00
C ARG A 9 -21.22 -0.22 -2.21
N TRP A 10 -19.92 -0.04 -1.95
CA TRP A 10 -18.92 -1.06 -2.20
C TRP A 10 -18.88 -2.17 -1.16
N LYS A 11 -19.33 -1.92 0.07
CA LYS A 11 -19.33 -2.93 1.14
C LYS A 11 -20.05 -4.23 0.76
N CYS A 12 -21.10 -4.13 -0.05
CA CYS A 12 -21.91 -5.26 -0.51
C CYS A 12 -21.66 -5.61 -1.99
N ALA A 13 -20.76 -4.88 -2.69
CA ALA A 13 -20.51 -5.09 -4.10
C ALA A 13 -19.81 -6.42 -4.37
N THR A 14 -20.06 -6.97 -5.55
CA THR A 14 -19.42 -8.16 -6.10
C THR A 14 -18.39 -7.78 -7.16
N ASP A 15 -17.54 -8.73 -7.58
CA ASP A 15 -16.62 -8.53 -8.70
C ASP A 15 -17.35 -8.15 -9.98
N LYS A 16 -18.56 -8.70 -10.18
CA LYS A 16 -19.42 -8.36 -11.33
C LYS A 16 -19.85 -6.90 -11.31
N ASP A 17 -20.21 -6.37 -10.14
CA ASP A 17 -20.58 -4.96 -9.99
C ASP A 17 -19.41 -4.05 -10.34
N LEU A 18 -18.20 -4.43 -9.94
CA LEU A 18 -16.98 -3.69 -10.26
C LEU A 18 -16.72 -3.65 -11.77
N LEU A 19 -16.85 -4.79 -12.46
CA LEU A 19 -16.63 -4.89 -13.91
C LEU A 19 -17.63 -4.09 -14.73
N LEU A 20 -18.83 -3.89 -14.20
CA LEU A 20 -19.91 -3.16 -14.88
C LEU A 20 -19.92 -1.66 -14.56
N ASP A 21 -19.22 -1.24 -13.53
CA ASP A 21 -19.21 0.16 -13.09
C ASP A 21 -18.13 0.97 -13.81
N THR A 22 -18.56 1.67 -14.86
CA THR A 22 -17.68 2.55 -15.65
C THR A 22 -17.28 3.85 -14.93
N SER A 23 -17.85 4.14 -13.75
CA SER A 23 -17.48 5.32 -12.95
C SER A 23 -16.20 5.11 -12.15
N VAL A 24 -15.84 3.86 -11.86
CA VAL A 24 -14.58 3.52 -11.18
C VAL A 24 -13.40 3.89 -12.07
N LEU A 25 -12.45 4.59 -11.50
CA LEU A 25 -11.19 4.92 -12.15
C LEU A 25 -10.27 3.70 -12.10
N ASP A 26 -10.04 3.10 -13.24
CA ASP A 26 -9.03 2.06 -13.43
C ASP A 26 -7.77 2.68 -14.05
N PRO A 27 -6.69 2.94 -13.28
CA PRO A 27 -5.48 3.58 -13.81
C PRO A 27 -4.80 2.80 -14.94
N ARG A 28 -5.09 1.49 -15.06
CA ARG A 28 -4.58 0.65 -16.16
C ARG A 28 -5.48 0.68 -17.40
N ASN A 29 -6.74 1.13 -17.26
CA ASN A 29 -7.74 1.10 -18.33
C ASN A 29 -8.73 2.26 -18.21
N LEU A 30 -8.24 3.49 -18.30
CA LEU A 30 -9.05 4.69 -18.23
C LEU A 30 -9.93 4.84 -19.48
N SER A 31 -11.21 5.18 -19.30
CA SER A 31 -12.09 5.58 -20.39
C SER A 31 -11.60 6.88 -21.04
N LYS A 32 -12.05 7.19 -22.27
CA LYS A 32 -11.68 8.44 -22.96
C LYS A 32 -11.99 9.69 -22.13
N ALA A 33 -13.13 9.70 -21.43
CA ALA A 33 -13.54 10.81 -20.57
C ALA A 33 -12.63 10.95 -19.32
N GLN A 34 -12.17 9.82 -18.76
CA GLN A 34 -11.23 9.80 -17.65
C GLN A 34 -9.82 10.21 -18.10
N GLN A 35 -9.38 9.72 -19.27
CA GLN A 35 -8.09 10.11 -19.86
C GLN A 35 -7.93 11.62 -20.08
N ALA A 36 -9.03 12.32 -20.38
CA ALA A 36 -9.00 13.77 -20.55
C ALA A 36 -8.72 14.53 -19.22
N LYS A 37 -8.81 13.87 -18.08
CA LYS A 37 -8.60 14.44 -16.72
C LYS A 37 -7.40 13.86 -16.00
N VAL A 38 -6.71 12.91 -16.60
CA VAL A 38 -5.53 12.25 -16.02
C VAL A 38 -4.32 12.64 -16.83
N HIS A 39 -3.29 13.16 -16.17
CA HIS A 39 -2.08 13.64 -16.83
C HIS A 39 -0.89 12.75 -16.52
N ARG A 40 -0.13 12.38 -17.56
CA ARG A 40 1.18 11.78 -17.35
C ARG A 40 2.16 12.88 -16.97
N ILE A 41 2.69 12.84 -15.74
CA ILE A 41 3.62 13.85 -15.21
C ILE A 41 5.07 13.35 -15.16
N GLY A 42 5.30 12.04 -15.37
CA GLY A 42 6.61 11.44 -15.31
C GLY A 42 6.63 9.99 -15.76
N SER A 43 7.74 9.35 -15.52
CA SER A 43 7.95 7.93 -15.77
C SER A 43 8.61 7.23 -14.56
N TRP A 44 8.38 5.94 -14.46
CA TRP A 44 8.83 5.12 -13.35
C TRP A 44 9.45 3.82 -13.84
N LYS A 45 10.54 3.41 -13.19
CA LYS A 45 11.12 2.06 -13.24
C LYS A 45 11.60 1.69 -11.86
N TRP A 46 11.36 0.46 -11.43
CA TRP A 46 11.95 -0.05 -10.19
C TRP A 46 13.44 -0.38 -10.40
N ARG A 47 13.78 -1.07 -11.49
CA ARG A 47 15.16 -1.35 -11.91
C ARG A 47 15.41 -0.74 -13.30
N PRO A 48 16.65 -0.47 -13.66
CA PRO A 48 16.98 0.10 -14.99
C PRO A 48 16.44 -0.72 -16.16
N GLU A 49 16.42 -2.04 -16.02
CA GLU A 49 15.97 -2.99 -17.04
C GLU A 49 14.44 -3.15 -17.11
N ASP A 50 13.70 -2.67 -16.11
CA ASP A 50 12.25 -2.82 -16.07
C ASP A 50 11.57 -1.98 -17.17
N GLU A 51 10.37 -2.39 -17.55
CA GLU A 51 9.52 -1.62 -18.44
C GLU A 51 9.12 -0.30 -17.80
N GLU A 52 9.19 0.77 -18.59
CA GLU A 52 8.81 2.10 -18.12
C GLU A 52 7.31 2.21 -17.90
N ARG A 53 6.91 2.69 -16.73
CA ARG A 53 5.51 2.92 -16.35
C ARG A 53 5.20 4.42 -16.27
N PRO A 54 3.98 4.85 -16.64
CA PRO A 54 3.60 6.24 -16.48
C PRO A 54 3.36 6.59 -15.01
N VAL A 55 3.71 7.81 -14.62
CA VAL A 55 3.23 8.44 -13.40
C VAL A 55 2.01 9.28 -13.76
N LEU A 56 0.84 8.93 -13.24
CA LEU A 56 -0.46 9.52 -13.56
C LEU A 56 -0.91 10.44 -12.44
N ALA A 57 -1.19 11.72 -12.73
CA ALA A 57 -1.75 12.69 -11.80
C ALA A 57 -3.26 12.87 -12.04
N PHE A 58 -4.01 13.06 -10.96
CA PHE A 58 -5.48 13.16 -10.94
C PHE A 58 -5.95 14.57 -10.56
N ASP A 59 -5.17 15.59 -10.85
CA ASP A 59 -5.38 16.98 -10.40
C ASP A 59 -6.70 17.59 -10.91
N ASP A 60 -7.15 17.20 -12.11
CA ASP A 60 -8.35 17.76 -12.76
C ASP A 60 -9.68 17.15 -12.27
N PHE A 61 -9.63 16.24 -11.30
CA PHE A 61 -10.82 15.74 -10.63
C PHE A 61 -11.31 16.66 -9.50
N GLY A 62 -10.54 17.65 -9.11
CA GLY A 62 -10.91 18.65 -8.12
C GLY A 62 -9.72 19.16 -7.32
N ALA A 63 -9.83 20.35 -6.72
CA ALA A 63 -8.74 21.00 -5.98
C ALA A 63 -8.18 20.12 -4.85
N ALA A 64 -9.04 19.33 -4.19
CA ALA A 64 -8.64 18.40 -3.13
C ALA A 64 -7.76 17.23 -3.63
N HIS A 65 -7.82 16.90 -4.91
CA HIS A 65 -7.07 15.78 -5.49
C HIS A 65 -5.72 16.19 -6.09
N ARG A 66 -5.35 17.48 -6.03
CA ARG A 66 -4.05 17.95 -6.50
C ARG A 66 -2.91 17.29 -5.71
N GLY A 67 -2.00 16.68 -6.46
CA GLY A 67 -0.90 15.90 -5.89
C GLY A 67 -1.27 14.44 -5.56
N PHE A 68 -2.48 13.98 -5.92
CA PHE A 68 -2.81 12.57 -5.94
C PHE A 68 -2.28 11.95 -7.24
N CYS A 69 -1.38 11.00 -7.11
CA CYS A 69 -0.77 10.30 -8.23
C CYS A 69 -0.93 8.79 -8.10
N VAL A 70 -0.92 8.09 -9.23
CA VAL A 70 -0.87 6.63 -9.28
C VAL A 70 0.19 6.20 -10.30
N ILE A 71 1.00 5.23 -9.94
CA ILE A 71 1.90 4.51 -10.84
C ILE A 71 1.29 3.12 -11.06
N PRO A 72 0.58 2.90 -12.18
CA PRO A 72 -0.05 1.60 -12.44
C PRO A 72 1.03 0.56 -12.81
N ASN A 73 0.89 -0.64 -12.27
CA ASN A 73 1.80 -1.77 -12.54
C ASN A 73 3.28 -1.40 -12.32
N ALA A 74 3.55 -0.68 -11.22
CA ALA A 74 4.86 -0.12 -10.91
C ALA A 74 5.95 -1.16 -10.67
N LEU A 75 5.57 -2.36 -10.25
CA LEU A 75 6.46 -3.48 -9.96
C LEU A 75 6.06 -4.70 -10.79
N ASP A 76 7.03 -5.41 -11.35
CA ASP A 76 6.82 -6.70 -11.99
C ASP A 76 6.40 -7.78 -10.96
N PRO A 77 5.80 -8.91 -11.39
CA PRO A 77 5.30 -9.95 -10.49
C PRO A 77 6.38 -10.55 -9.58
N LYS A 78 7.59 -10.71 -10.08
CA LYS A 78 8.73 -11.23 -9.32
C LYS A 78 9.11 -10.30 -8.16
N THR A 79 9.22 -9.01 -8.44
CA THR A 79 9.49 -7.98 -7.41
C THR A 79 8.35 -7.89 -6.40
N GLN A 80 7.10 -7.99 -6.85
CA GLN A 80 5.94 -8.02 -5.96
C GLN A 80 6.00 -9.19 -4.97
N LEU A 81 6.39 -10.39 -5.42
CA LEU A 81 6.57 -11.56 -4.55
C LEU A 81 7.70 -11.34 -3.54
N GLN A 82 8.80 -10.72 -3.94
CA GLN A 82 9.91 -10.40 -3.01
C GLN A 82 9.46 -9.44 -1.91
N PHE A 83 8.74 -8.36 -2.26
CA PHE A 83 8.15 -7.45 -1.27
C PHE A 83 7.15 -8.16 -0.35
N ALA A 84 6.28 -8.99 -0.91
CA ALA A 84 5.27 -9.70 -0.12
C ALA A 84 5.91 -10.72 0.84
N ARG A 85 6.93 -11.45 0.38
CA ARG A 85 7.72 -12.33 1.23
C ARG A 85 8.32 -11.56 2.40
N ALA A 86 9.02 -10.46 2.14
CA ALA A 86 9.59 -9.63 3.20
C ALA A 86 8.52 -9.12 4.19
N CYS A 87 7.34 -8.74 3.71
CA CYS A 87 6.23 -8.36 4.59
C CYS A 87 5.78 -9.48 5.52
N LEU A 88 5.84 -10.74 5.07
CA LEU A 88 5.36 -11.90 5.83
C LEU A 88 6.44 -12.50 6.73
N THR A 89 7.72 -12.45 6.33
CA THR A 89 8.83 -13.11 7.03
C THR A 89 9.72 -12.17 7.85
N GLU A 90 9.82 -10.90 7.45
CA GLU A 90 10.76 -9.95 8.04
C GLU A 90 10.04 -8.80 8.74
N PHE A 91 9.14 -8.09 8.02
CA PHE A 91 8.53 -6.87 8.53
C PHE A 91 7.43 -7.12 9.57
N ALA A 92 6.98 -8.37 9.71
CA ALA A 92 6.05 -8.79 10.77
C ALA A 92 6.76 -9.34 12.03
N GLU A 93 8.10 -9.32 12.06
CA GLU A 93 8.93 -9.86 13.13
C GLU A 93 9.78 -8.78 13.81
N GLU A 94 10.32 -9.09 14.98
CA GLU A 94 11.26 -8.18 15.66
C GLU A 94 12.46 -7.79 14.76
N PRO A 95 12.90 -6.54 14.81
CA PRO A 95 12.60 -5.49 15.79
C PRO A 95 11.35 -4.66 15.45
N HIS A 96 10.56 -5.03 14.45
CA HIS A 96 9.35 -4.35 14.05
C HIS A 96 8.19 -4.69 14.97
N VAL A 97 7.19 -3.83 15.04
CA VAL A 97 6.06 -3.99 15.95
C VAL A 97 4.80 -4.34 15.18
N THR A 98 4.04 -5.32 15.65
CA THR A 98 2.73 -5.68 15.09
C THR A 98 1.59 -5.34 16.06
N ASN A 99 0.35 -5.37 15.54
CA ASN A 99 -0.83 -5.25 16.40
C ASN A 99 -0.88 -6.32 17.49
N MET A 100 -0.27 -7.49 17.32
CA MET A 100 -0.23 -8.57 18.31
C MET A 100 0.71 -8.24 19.46
N HIS A 101 1.84 -7.60 19.21
CA HIS A 101 2.75 -7.12 20.25
C HIS A 101 2.06 -6.12 21.19
N LEU A 102 1.24 -5.21 20.65
CA LEU A 102 0.45 -4.28 21.48
C LEU A 102 -0.59 -4.97 22.34
N GLN A 103 -1.01 -6.18 21.99
CA GLN A 103 -1.91 -7.02 22.77
C GLN A 103 -1.16 -7.94 23.76
N HIS A 104 0.13 -7.66 24.03
CA HIS A 104 1.01 -8.46 24.88
C HIS A 104 1.14 -9.93 24.43
N GLN A 105 0.91 -10.22 23.16
CA GLN A 105 1.14 -11.53 22.60
C GLN A 105 2.59 -11.59 22.10
N GLN A 106 3.42 -12.34 22.79
CA GLN A 106 4.77 -12.68 22.32
C GLN A 106 4.64 -13.76 21.24
N VAL A 107 4.48 -13.34 20.00
CA VAL A 107 4.39 -14.24 18.85
C VAL A 107 5.52 -13.88 17.89
N SER A 108 6.39 -14.82 17.63
CA SER A 108 7.44 -14.75 16.62
C SER A 108 7.21 -15.82 15.56
N ASP A 109 7.88 -15.65 14.43
CA ASP A 109 7.86 -16.64 13.35
C ASP A 109 6.45 -16.93 12.81
N ILE A 110 5.70 -15.83 12.65
CA ILE A 110 4.27 -15.84 12.34
C ILE A 110 4.00 -16.59 11.05
N TRP A 111 4.76 -16.28 10.00
CA TRP A 111 4.55 -16.85 8.68
C TRP A 111 4.85 -18.35 8.64
N HIS A 112 5.99 -18.79 9.18
CA HIS A 112 6.36 -20.20 9.17
C HIS A 112 5.40 -21.05 10.00
N LYS A 113 5.00 -20.57 11.19
CA LYS A 113 3.97 -21.25 12.01
C LYS A 113 2.63 -21.36 11.30
N ALA A 114 2.27 -20.35 10.51
CA ALA A 114 1.05 -20.39 9.70
C ALA A 114 1.14 -21.43 8.59
N ARG A 115 2.28 -21.52 7.90
CA ARG A 115 2.56 -22.54 6.88
C ARG A 115 2.57 -23.95 7.45
N GLU A 116 3.20 -24.17 8.60
CA GLU A 116 3.22 -25.47 9.27
C GLU A 116 1.82 -25.93 9.65
N SER A 117 0.99 -25.04 10.20
CA SER A 117 -0.36 -25.38 10.64
C SER A 117 -1.37 -25.49 9.48
N HIS A 118 -1.14 -24.78 8.38
CA HIS A 118 -2.02 -24.72 7.21
C HIS A 118 -1.20 -24.79 5.90
N PRO A 119 -0.54 -25.92 5.61
CA PRO A 119 0.40 -26.00 4.47
C PRO A 119 -0.27 -25.83 3.10
N GLN A 120 -1.57 -26.14 3.00
CA GLN A 120 -2.32 -25.99 1.75
C GLN A 120 -2.79 -24.57 1.48
N ASP A 121 -3.05 -23.78 2.52
CA ASP A 121 -3.46 -22.37 2.42
C ASP A 121 -3.10 -21.63 3.72
N PRO A 122 -1.92 -21.05 3.82
CA PRO A 122 -1.49 -20.30 5.01
C PRO A 122 -2.42 -19.14 5.39
N ALA A 123 -3.16 -18.58 4.41
CA ALA A 123 -4.11 -17.51 4.67
C ALA A 123 -5.29 -17.93 5.58
N GLN A 124 -5.56 -19.23 5.69
CA GLN A 124 -6.58 -19.78 6.59
C GLN A 124 -6.09 -19.93 8.04
N SER A 125 -4.78 -19.72 8.28
CA SER A 125 -4.23 -19.83 9.63
C SER A 125 -4.89 -18.83 10.58
N PRO A 126 -5.38 -19.27 11.75
CA PRO A 126 -5.88 -18.36 12.79
C PRO A 126 -4.83 -17.36 13.27
N LEU A 127 -3.55 -17.67 13.12
CA LEU A 127 -2.45 -16.79 13.48
C LEU A 127 -2.35 -15.61 12.53
N LEU A 128 -2.27 -15.86 11.20
CA LEU A 128 -2.31 -14.81 10.18
C LEU A 128 -3.65 -14.06 10.19
N ALA A 129 -4.72 -14.72 10.58
CA ALA A 129 -6.00 -14.06 10.74
C ALA A 129 -6.01 -12.95 11.81
N LYS A 130 -5.09 -12.97 12.77
CA LYS A 130 -4.92 -11.93 13.80
C LYS A 130 -3.94 -10.84 13.41
N LEU A 131 -3.07 -11.09 12.44
CA LEU A 131 -2.12 -10.10 11.95
C LEU A 131 -2.89 -9.07 11.10
N CYS A 132 -3.02 -7.85 11.62
CA CYS A 132 -3.71 -6.75 10.95
C CYS A 132 -2.75 -5.72 10.37
N TRP A 133 -1.66 -5.45 11.09
CA TRP A 133 -0.61 -4.54 10.64
C TRP A 133 0.72 -4.82 11.32
N ALA A 134 1.79 -4.37 10.66
CA ALA A 134 3.15 -4.27 11.19
C ALA A 134 3.68 -2.84 10.96
N ALA A 135 4.58 -2.37 11.82
CA ALA A 135 5.13 -1.03 11.75
C ALA A 135 6.66 -1.04 11.92
N SER A 136 7.34 -0.25 11.09
CA SER A 136 8.78 0.03 11.13
C SER A 136 9.01 1.53 11.17
N GLY A 137 10.20 1.96 11.57
CA GLY A 137 10.52 3.36 11.78
C GLY A 137 9.95 3.87 13.09
N TYR A 138 9.50 5.11 13.14
CA TYR A 138 8.81 5.64 14.31
C TYR A 138 7.48 4.92 14.49
N HIS A 139 7.23 4.43 15.71
CA HIS A 139 6.01 3.69 16.01
C HIS A 139 4.91 4.65 16.42
N TYR A 140 3.74 4.49 15.80
CA TYR A 140 2.55 5.25 16.12
C TYR A 140 1.85 4.70 17.37
N ASP A 141 1.65 5.55 18.37
CA ASP A 141 0.81 5.22 19.53
C ASP A 141 -0.66 5.48 19.21
N TRP A 142 -1.40 4.41 19.00
CA TRP A 142 -2.84 4.45 18.66
C TRP A 142 -3.71 5.05 19.77
N THR A 143 -3.27 4.96 21.03
CA THR A 143 -4.01 5.49 22.19
C THR A 143 -3.76 6.98 22.35
N ALA A 144 -2.49 7.39 22.34
CA ALA A 144 -2.11 8.80 22.48
C ALA A 144 -2.24 9.58 21.16
N ARG A 145 -2.42 8.90 20.04
CA ARG A 145 -2.49 9.46 18.69
C ARG A 145 -1.28 10.33 18.35
N LYS A 146 -0.07 9.78 18.55
CA LYS A 146 1.17 10.51 18.24
C LYS A 146 2.34 9.56 18.02
N TYR A 147 3.42 10.11 17.46
CA TYR A 147 4.72 9.46 17.36
C TYR A 147 5.64 9.96 18.47
N TYR A 148 6.51 9.08 18.96
CA TYR A 148 7.55 9.43 19.93
C TYR A 148 8.93 9.17 19.33
N ARG A 149 9.90 10.06 19.62
CA ARG A 149 11.26 9.94 19.07
C ARG A 149 12.05 8.75 19.61
N ASP A 150 11.71 8.27 20.79
CA ASP A 150 12.32 7.12 21.48
C ASP A 150 11.65 5.78 21.18
N SER A 151 10.54 5.79 20.43
CA SER A 151 9.84 4.59 20.00
C SER A 151 10.11 4.34 18.52
N PHE A 152 11.18 3.61 18.22
CA PHE A 152 11.72 3.47 16.87
C PHE A 152 12.31 2.08 16.62
N SER A 153 12.11 1.56 15.42
CA SER A 153 12.87 0.44 14.85
C SER A 153 13.43 0.85 13.47
N PRO A 154 14.51 0.24 12.98
CA PRO A 154 15.05 0.59 11.66
C PRO A 154 13.98 0.45 10.57
N VAL A 155 13.90 1.43 9.67
CA VAL A 155 13.12 1.26 8.44
C VAL A 155 13.92 0.38 7.49
N PRO A 156 13.34 -0.73 6.98
CA PRO A 156 14.02 -1.57 6.00
C PRO A 156 14.45 -0.78 4.75
N GLU A 157 15.68 -0.99 4.30
CA GLU A 157 16.26 -0.25 3.16
C GLU A 157 15.38 -0.33 1.91
N LEU A 158 14.81 -1.51 1.64
CA LEU A 158 13.88 -1.73 0.54
C LEU A 158 12.70 -0.76 0.57
N LEU A 159 12.17 -0.45 1.76
CA LEU A 159 11.04 0.46 1.95
C LEU A 159 11.47 1.93 1.92
N GLN A 160 12.68 2.24 2.35
CA GLN A 160 13.27 3.58 2.18
C GLN A 160 13.41 3.90 0.68
N GLN A 161 14.03 3.01 -0.09
CA GLN A 161 14.18 3.16 -1.54
C GLN A 161 12.83 3.30 -2.26
N LEU A 162 11.82 2.51 -1.86
CA LEU A 162 10.48 2.61 -2.43
C LEU A 162 9.89 4.00 -2.21
N GLY A 163 9.90 4.47 -0.96
CA GLY A 163 9.32 5.77 -0.59
C GLY A 163 9.99 6.93 -1.30
N ASP A 164 11.31 7.02 -1.20
CA ASP A 164 12.11 8.10 -1.77
C ASP A 164 11.95 8.18 -3.30
N ARG A 165 12.11 7.05 -4.00
CA ARG A 165 12.05 7.01 -5.45
C ARG A 165 10.64 7.28 -6.00
N CYS A 166 9.59 6.80 -5.33
CA CYS A 166 8.21 7.09 -5.76
C CYS A 166 7.86 8.57 -5.56
N ALA A 167 8.28 9.17 -4.45
CA ALA A 167 8.09 10.59 -4.21
C ALA A 167 8.82 11.41 -5.29
N ALA A 168 10.10 11.09 -5.56
CA ALA A 168 10.89 11.75 -6.58
C ALA A 168 10.26 11.65 -7.99
N ALA A 169 9.69 10.50 -8.36
CA ALA A 169 9.00 10.30 -9.63
C ALA A 169 7.76 11.20 -9.80
N CYS A 170 7.18 11.66 -8.68
CA CYS A 170 6.09 12.64 -8.66
C CYS A 170 6.57 14.10 -8.46
N GLY A 171 7.88 14.36 -8.49
CA GLY A 171 8.45 15.69 -8.23
C GLY A 171 8.35 16.10 -6.75
N MET A 172 8.18 15.15 -5.83
CA MET A 172 8.06 15.35 -4.39
C MET A 172 9.30 14.83 -3.66
N LYS A 173 9.44 15.16 -2.38
CA LYS A 173 10.49 14.64 -1.50
C LYS A 173 9.85 13.85 -0.36
N LEU A 174 10.49 12.77 0.02
CA LEU A 174 10.09 11.93 1.16
C LEU A 174 11.34 11.35 1.80
N MET A 175 11.44 11.40 3.10
CA MET A 175 12.37 10.60 3.90
C MET A 175 11.53 9.55 4.63
N ALA A 176 11.79 8.28 4.39
CA ALA A 176 11.05 7.20 5.01
C ALA A 176 11.36 7.12 6.50
N GLU A 177 10.46 7.63 7.34
CA GLU A 177 10.63 7.66 8.81
C GLU A 177 9.64 6.75 9.53
N ALA A 178 8.49 6.45 8.92
CA ALA A 178 7.54 5.47 9.42
C ALA A 178 6.93 4.68 8.27
N VAL A 179 6.77 3.39 8.50
CA VAL A 179 6.11 2.46 7.58
C VAL A 179 5.05 1.69 8.31
N ILE A 180 3.88 1.58 7.70
CA ILE A 180 2.80 0.69 8.16
C ILE A 180 2.50 -0.29 7.03
N VAL A 181 2.64 -1.58 7.32
CA VAL A 181 2.22 -2.69 6.47
C VAL A 181 0.86 -3.17 6.96
N ASN A 182 -0.18 -3.04 6.16
CA ASN A 182 -1.51 -3.52 6.48
C ASN A 182 -1.80 -4.84 5.79
N TYR A 183 -2.34 -5.81 6.53
CA TYR A 183 -2.74 -7.13 6.04
C TYR A 183 -4.26 -7.21 5.98
N TYR A 184 -4.79 -7.25 4.77
CA TYR A 184 -6.24 -7.29 4.54
C TYR A 184 -6.67 -8.68 4.11
N LYS A 185 -7.74 -9.15 4.73
CA LYS A 185 -8.48 -10.33 4.26
C LYS A 185 -9.44 -9.96 3.13
N THR A 186 -9.81 -10.94 2.37
CA THR A 186 -10.94 -10.85 1.44
C THR A 186 -12.16 -10.23 2.11
N LYS A 187 -12.82 -9.33 1.41
CA LYS A 187 -14.00 -8.57 1.88
C LYS A 187 -13.71 -7.57 3.00
N SER A 188 -12.47 -7.43 3.46
CA SER A 188 -12.10 -6.38 4.41
C SER A 188 -12.31 -5.00 3.82
N SER A 189 -12.46 -4.03 4.71
CA SER A 189 -12.51 -2.61 4.39
C SER A 189 -11.77 -1.81 5.46
N MET A 190 -11.29 -0.63 5.10
CA MET A 190 -10.80 0.38 6.02
C MET A 190 -11.64 1.64 5.81
N GLY A 191 -12.34 2.06 6.84
CA GLY A 191 -13.19 3.25 6.78
C GLY A 191 -12.38 4.51 6.49
N GLY A 192 -13.06 5.52 5.94
CA GLY A 192 -12.41 6.81 5.61
C GLY A 192 -11.83 7.48 6.84
N HIS A 193 -10.53 7.77 6.78
CA HIS A 193 -9.70 8.39 7.81
C HIS A 193 -8.76 9.43 7.19
N LEU A 194 -8.10 10.18 8.03
CA LEU A 194 -7.01 11.10 7.69
C LEU A 194 -5.72 10.54 8.27
N ASP A 195 -4.64 10.71 7.54
CA ASP A 195 -3.27 10.56 8.05
C ASP A 195 -2.79 11.95 8.48
N ASP A 196 -3.19 12.39 9.69
CA ASP A 196 -3.07 13.77 10.17
C ASP A 196 -2.29 13.89 11.49
N VAL A 197 -1.51 12.87 11.82
CA VAL A 197 -0.81 12.78 13.12
C VAL A 197 0.70 12.96 13.04
N GLU A 198 1.25 13.03 11.83
CA GLU A 198 2.64 13.37 11.59
C GLU A 198 2.91 14.84 11.94
N TYR A 199 4.14 15.16 12.32
CA TYR A 199 4.55 16.52 12.66
C TYR A 199 4.83 17.40 11.42
N THR A 200 4.74 16.81 10.22
CA THR A 200 4.78 17.52 8.93
C THR A 200 3.79 16.88 7.96
N MET A 201 3.11 17.73 7.18
CA MET A 201 2.22 17.30 6.09
C MET A 201 2.77 17.68 4.71
N ASP A 202 4.00 18.19 4.64
CA ASP A 202 4.61 18.68 3.40
C ASP A 202 5.09 17.55 2.49
N HIS A 203 5.19 16.34 3.03
CA HIS A 203 5.69 15.16 2.33
C HIS A 203 4.56 14.18 2.02
N PRO A 204 4.64 13.46 0.89
CA PRO A 204 3.58 12.52 0.50
C PRO A 204 3.55 11.27 1.38
N VAL A 205 2.43 10.56 1.33
CA VAL A 205 2.35 9.14 1.69
C VAL A 205 2.45 8.32 0.42
N VAL A 206 3.38 7.37 0.38
CA VAL A 206 3.55 6.39 -0.70
C VAL A 206 2.92 5.08 -0.29
N SER A 207 2.00 4.57 -1.10
CA SER A 207 1.14 3.43 -0.78
C SER A 207 1.24 2.35 -1.87
N LEU A 208 2.01 1.28 -1.63
CA LEU A 208 2.12 0.12 -2.52
C LEU A 208 1.03 -0.91 -2.20
N SER A 209 0.36 -1.39 -3.25
CA SER A 209 -0.64 -2.47 -3.19
C SER A 209 -0.06 -3.78 -3.70
N LEU A 210 -0.23 -4.87 -2.94
CA LEU A 210 0.18 -6.23 -3.32
C LEU A 210 -0.97 -7.21 -3.11
N GLY A 211 -1.12 -8.18 -4.01
CA GLY A 211 -2.14 -9.22 -3.95
C GLY A 211 -3.51 -8.76 -4.43
N SER A 212 -4.56 -9.14 -3.73
CA SER A 212 -5.94 -8.88 -4.12
C SER A 212 -6.21 -7.40 -4.36
N GLN A 213 -6.96 -7.10 -5.42
CA GLN A 213 -7.36 -5.73 -5.78
C GLN A 213 -8.28 -5.10 -4.74
N CYS A 214 -8.37 -3.78 -4.75
CA CYS A 214 -9.31 -3.07 -3.87
C CYS A 214 -9.94 -1.86 -4.56
N VAL A 215 -11.11 -1.48 -4.08
CA VAL A 215 -11.67 -0.16 -4.36
C VAL A 215 -11.15 0.79 -3.28
N PHE A 216 -10.23 1.65 -3.69
CA PHE A 216 -9.67 2.72 -2.88
C PHE A 216 -10.53 3.98 -3.07
N LEU A 217 -10.86 4.63 -1.97
CA LEU A 217 -11.61 5.89 -1.97
C LEU A 217 -10.65 7.03 -1.66
N MET A 218 -10.46 7.92 -2.63
CA MET A 218 -9.73 9.17 -2.44
C MET A 218 -10.75 10.30 -2.32
N GLY A 219 -11.04 10.73 -1.10
CA GLY A 219 -12.04 11.77 -0.81
C GLY A 219 -11.50 13.18 -0.90
N GLY A 220 -12.25 14.12 -0.36
CA GLY A 220 -11.84 15.49 -0.14
C GLY A 220 -11.46 15.75 1.31
N HIS A 221 -11.37 17.05 1.68
CA HIS A 221 -11.07 17.47 3.06
C HIS A 221 -12.24 17.20 4.02
N THR A 222 -13.41 16.91 3.49
CA THR A 222 -14.60 16.55 4.28
C THR A 222 -15.29 15.30 3.74
N LYS A 223 -15.96 14.55 4.63
CA LYS A 223 -16.76 13.38 4.22
C LYS A 223 -18.05 13.74 3.46
N ASN A 224 -18.35 15.03 3.26
CA ASN A 224 -19.48 15.47 2.44
C ASN A 224 -19.13 15.50 0.96
N GLU A 225 -17.87 15.57 0.62
CA GLU A 225 -17.38 15.49 -0.75
C GLU A 225 -17.40 14.05 -1.26
N PRO A 226 -17.86 13.83 -2.51
CA PRO A 226 -17.80 12.50 -3.10
C PRO A 226 -16.32 12.10 -3.35
N PRO A 227 -15.92 10.87 -2.99
CA PRO A 227 -14.59 10.41 -3.26
C PRO A 227 -14.41 10.02 -4.74
N LEU A 228 -13.17 10.06 -5.22
CA LEU A 228 -12.77 9.25 -6.36
C LEU A 228 -12.76 7.79 -5.93
N GLU A 229 -13.32 6.94 -6.73
CA GLU A 229 -13.34 5.50 -6.54
C GLU A 229 -12.31 4.90 -7.49
N VAL A 230 -11.18 4.48 -6.95
CA VAL A 230 -10.01 4.06 -7.72
C VAL A 230 -9.79 2.56 -7.53
N LEU A 231 -9.69 1.82 -8.62
CA LEU A 231 -9.32 0.41 -8.59
C LEU A 231 -7.80 0.30 -8.49
N LEU A 232 -7.30 -0.19 -7.37
CA LEU A 232 -5.89 -0.48 -7.18
C LEU A 232 -5.67 -1.99 -7.19
N ARG A 233 -4.73 -2.42 -8.01
CA ARG A 233 -4.32 -3.82 -8.18
C ARG A 233 -2.93 -4.07 -7.62
N SER A 234 -2.56 -5.35 -7.56
CA SER A 234 -1.19 -5.75 -7.20
C SER A 234 -0.14 -5.05 -8.08
N GLY A 235 0.87 -4.47 -7.44
CA GLY A 235 1.91 -3.71 -8.12
C GLY A 235 1.58 -2.25 -8.40
N ASP A 236 0.36 -1.76 -8.10
CA ASP A 236 0.04 -0.33 -8.21
C ASP A 236 0.54 0.43 -6.98
N ILE A 237 1.05 1.64 -7.21
CA ILE A 237 1.46 2.55 -6.15
C ILE A 237 0.59 3.81 -6.23
N ALA A 238 -0.09 4.14 -5.14
CA ALA A 238 -0.78 5.41 -4.96
C ALA A 238 0.08 6.36 -4.13
N ILE A 239 0.15 7.62 -4.53
CA ILE A 239 0.91 8.67 -3.84
C ILE A 239 -0.07 9.80 -3.49
N MET A 240 -0.16 10.11 -2.20
CA MET A 240 -0.99 11.20 -1.68
C MET A 240 -0.08 12.32 -1.22
N GLY A 241 0.03 13.38 -2.01
CA GLY A 241 0.84 14.56 -1.71
C GLY A 241 0.07 15.85 -1.99
N GLY A 242 0.68 16.99 -1.74
CA GLY A 242 0.04 18.28 -1.92
C GLY A 242 -1.31 18.39 -1.21
N ALA A 243 -2.36 18.87 -1.89
CA ALA A 243 -3.68 19.00 -1.29
C ALA A 243 -4.30 17.64 -0.90
N SER A 244 -3.99 16.58 -1.65
CA SER A 244 -4.54 15.25 -1.37
C SER A 244 -3.96 14.61 -0.10
N ARG A 245 -2.81 15.11 0.41
CA ARG A 245 -2.13 14.60 1.62
C ARG A 245 -3.02 14.64 2.86
N THR A 246 -3.88 15.63 2.96
CA THR A 246 -4.78 15.86 4.10
C THR A 246 -6.24 15.53 3.78
N CYS A 247 -6.50 14.72 2.75
CA CYS A 247 -7.83 14.30 2.38
C CYS A 247 -8.22 12.96 3.01
N TYR A 248 -9.53 12.77 3.21
CA TYR A 248 -10.08 11.48 3.64
C TYR A 248 -9.78 10.41 2.60
N HIS A 249 -9.26 9.27 3.03
CA HIS A 249 -9.05 8.12 2.18
C HIS A 249 -9.36 6.82 2.91
N GLY A 250 -9.53 5.74 2.17
CA GLY A 250 -9.82 4.43 2.74
C GLY A 250 -9.96 3.34 1.70
N VAL A 251 -10.16 2.12 2.16
CA VAL A 251 -10.41 0.94 1.32
C VAL A 251 -11.86 0.52 1.51
N ALA A 252 -12.69 0.75 0.51
CA ALA A 252 -14.10 0.40 0.59
C ALA A 252 -14.33 -1.11 0.58
N ARG A 253 -13.53 -1.85 -0.20
CA ARG A 253 -13.59 -3.30 -0.30
C ARG A 253 -12.32 -3.89 -0.89
N VAL A 254 -11.90 -5.02 -0.35
CA VAL A 254 -10.91 -5.92 -0.96
C VAL A 254 -11.65 -7.01 -1.73
N LEU A 255 -11.27 -7.22 -2.99
CA LEU A 255 -11.85 -8.18 -3.92
C LEU A 255 -10.77 -9.22 -4.29
N PRO A 256 -11.01 -10.52 -4.06
CA PRO A 256 -10.01 -11.54 -4.35
C PRO A 256 -9.65 -11.51 -5.84
N THR A 257 -8.37 -11.57 -6.11
CA THR A 257 -7.86 -11.57 -7.48
C THR A 257 -6.69 -12.54 -7.55
N PRO A 258 -6.75 -13.56 -8.41
CA PRO A 258 -5.62 -14.48 -8.59
C PRO A 258 -4.33 -13.70 -8.88
N PHE A 259 -3.27 -14.02 -8.16
CA PHE A 259 -1.96 -13.47 -8.43
C PHE A 259 -1.30 -14.28 -9.56
N SER A 260 -0.93 -13.61 -10.64
CA SER A 260 -0.35 -14.20 -11.82
C SER A 260 1.14 -13.90 -11.92
N ILE A 261 1.93 -14.95 -12.19
CA ILE A 261 3.36 -14.89 -12.51
C ILE A 261 3.65 -16.07 -13.44
N GLU A 262 4.57 -15.90 -14.37
CA GLU A 262 5.02 -16.96 -15.25
C GLU A 262 5.80 -18.04 -14.46
N ALA A 263 5.65 -19.29 -14.85
CA ALA A 263 6.20 -20.41 -14.08
C ALA A 263 7.74 -20.38 -14.00
N ASP A 264 8.41 -19.98 -15.08
CA ASP A 264 9.86 -19.84 -15.13
C ASP A 264 10.38 -18.66 -14.28
N GLU A 265 9.62 -17.58 -14.19
CA GLU A 265 9.93 -16.47 -13.29
C GLU A 265 9.83 -16.89 -11.82
N LEU A 266 8.78 -17.62 -11.44
CA LEU A 266 8.61 -18.15 -10.09
C LEU A 266 9.71 -19.15 -9.73
N GLU A 267 10.04 -20.07 -10.66
CA GLU A 267 11.14 -21.03 -10.47
C GLU A 267 12.50 -20.32 -10.33
N SER A 268 12.71 -19.23 -11.07
CA SER A 268 13.95 -18.44 -10.98
C SER A 268 14.12 -17.79 -9.61
N LEU A 269 13.03 -17.34 -8.97
CA LEU A 269 13.05 -16.83 -7.59
C LEU A 269 13.48 -17.94 -6.61
N GLY A 270 12.84 -19.08 -6.69
CA GLY A 270 13.17 -20.20 -5.81
C GLY A 270 14.61 -20.67 -5.94
N ARG A 271 15.20 -20.61 -7.14
CA ARG A 271 16.63 -20.95 -7.36
C ARG A 271 17.58 -19.94 -6.76
N SER A 272 17.26 -18.64 -6.83
CA SER A 272 18.13 -17.58 -6.31
C SER A 272 18.13 -17.52 -4.79
N ASP A 273 16.96 -17.69 -4.18
CA ASP A 273 16.75 -17.52 -2.73
C ASP A 273 16.71 -18.87 -1.98
N GLY A 274 16.75 -20.00 -2.71
CA GLY A 274 16.81 -21.36 -2.14
C GLY A 274 15.48 -21.89 -1.59
N ASP A 275 14.36 -21.19 -1.81
CA ASP A 275 13.06 -21.59 -1.26
C ASP A 275 11.89 -21.39 -2.25
N HIS A 276 11.77 -22.30 -3.20
CA HIS A 276 10.67 -22.30 -4.17
C HIS A 276 9.29 -22.47 -3.50
N GLU A 277 9.22 -23.31 -2.46
CA GLU A 277 7.95 -23.60 -1.76
C GLU A 277 7.45 -22.38 -1.00
N GLU A 278 8.35 -21.55 -0.47
CA GLU A 278 7.97 -20.32 0.20
C GLU A 278 7.36 -19.32 -0.78
N TYR A 279 7.97 -19.12 -1.96
CA TYR A 279 7.42 -18.21 -2.96
C TYR A 279 6.07 -18.69 -3.52
N GLU A 280 5.88 -19.99 -3.66
CA GLU A 280 4.57 -20.54 -4.04
C GLU A 280 3.52 -20.30 -2.95
N ALA A 281 3.87 -20.44 -1.67
CA ALA A 281 2.97 -20.12 -0.57
C ALA A 281 2.64 -18.63 -0.50
N VAL A 282 3.62 -17.75 -0.76
CA VAL A 282 3.40 -16.28 -0.84
C VAL A 282 2.49 -15.94 -2.03
N ARG A 283 2.71 -16.55 -3.20
CA ARG A 283 1.85 -16.39 -4.39
C ARG A 283 0.41 -16.78 -4.08
N GLN A 284 0.23 -17.91 -3.41
CA GLN A 284 -1.09 -18.38 -2.99
C GLN A 284 -1.74 -17.41 -2.00
N TYR A 285 -1.00 -16.91 -1.01
CA TYR A 285 -1.47 -15.90 -0.08
C TYR A 285 -1.97 -14.65 -0.82
N LEU A 286 -1.19 -14.10 -1.74
CA LEU A 286 -1.55 -12.91 -2.51
C LEU A 286 -2.79 -13.11 -3.39
N SER A 287 -3.10 -14.34 -3.81
CA SER A 287 -4.28 -14.65 -4.62
C SER A 287 -5.61 -14.48 -3.86
N SER A 288 -5.58 -14.46 -2.53
CA SER A 288 -6.77 -14.32 -1.69
C SER A 288 -6.69 -13.16 -0.70
N GLN A 289 -5.50 -12.65 -0.41
CA GLN A 289 -5.26 -11.59 0.57
C GLN A 289 -4.65 -10.36 -0.11
N ARG A 290 -4.66 -9.24 0.61
CA ARG A 290 -4.01 -8.00 0.17
C ARG A 290 -3.05 -7.51 1.25
N ILE A 291 -1.85 -7.15 0.82
CA ILE A 291 -0.88 -6.39 1.61
C ILE A 291 -0.83 -4.96 1.07
N ASN A 292 -0.75 -4.00 1.97
CA ASN A 292 -0.58 -2.61 1.60
C ASN A 292 0.54 -1.99 2.45
N ILE A 293 1.54 -1.43 1.80
CA ILE A 293 2.69 -0.81 2.44
C ILE A 293 2.54 0.71 2.31
N ASN A 294 2.50 1.43 3.45
CA ASN A 294 2.43 2.88 3.50
C ASN A 294 3.73 3.44 4.08
N VAL A 295 4.46 4.19 3.27
CA VAL A 295 5.70 4.86 3.66
C VAL A 295 5.43 6.35 3.82
N ARG A 296 5.91 6.94 4.94
CA ARG A 296 5.67 8.35 5.25
C ARG A 296 6.82 8.99 6.01
N GLN A 297 6.88 10.30 5.94
CA GLN A 297 7.74 11.13 6.79
C GLN A 297 6.95 11.63 7.99
N VAL A 298 7.56 11.61 9.17
CA VAL A 298 6.92 11.97 10.44
C VAL A 298 7.33 13.36 10.91
N TYR A 299 8.62 13.68 10.79
CA TYR A 299 9.17 14.92 11.28
C TYR A 299 9.56 15.86 10.14
N PRO A 300 9.48 17.20 10.36
CA PRO A 300 10.05 18.15 9.40
C PRO A 300 11.57 17.99 9.35
N ILE A 301 12.14 18.22 8.16
CA ILE A 301 13.60 18.28 8.00
C ILE A 301 14.12 19.40 8.90
N ALA A 302 15.12 19.11 9.74
CA ALA A 302 15.73 20.11 10.58
C ALA A 302 16.37 21.22 9.71
N SER A 303 16.18 22.47 10.09
CA SER A 303 16.69 23.64 9.32
C SER A 303 18.21 23.70 9.17
N THR A 304 18.94 22.80 9.85
CA THR A 304 20.40 22.66 9.78
C THR A 304 20.87 21.78 8.60
N ASP A 305 19.95 21.08 7.91
CA ASP A 305 20.30 20.19 6.78
C ASP A 305 20.22 20.92 5.42
N VAL A 306 19.96 22.21 5.40
CA VAL A 306 20.10 23.04 4.20
C VAL A 306 21.58 23.37 4.03
N VAL A 307 22.34 22.42 3.51
CA VAL A 307 23.66 22.70 2.94
C VAL A 307 23.42 23.53 1.69
N THR A 308 23.69 24.81 1.80
CA THR A 308 23.78 25.71 0.63
C THR A 308 25.03 25.28 -0.15
N ASP A 309 24.86 24.67 -1.31
CA ASP A 309 25.84 24.70 -2.41
C ASP A 309 25.51 25.83 -3.38
#